data_5d7358a74720f6197f5f487192d8b588
#
_entry.id   5d7358a74720f6197f5f487192d8b588
#
_cell.length_a   1.000
_cell.length_b   1.000
_cell.length_c   1.000
_cell.angle_alpha   90.00
_cell.angle_beta   90.00
_cell.angle_gamma   90.00
#
_symmetry.space_group_name_H-M   'P 1'
#
loop_
_entity.id
_entity.type
_entity.pdbx_description
1 polymer ?
#
loop_
_entity_poly.entity_id
_entity_poly.type
_entity_poly.pdbx_seq_one_letter_code
_entity_poly.pdbx_strand_id
1 'polypeptide(L)'
;VMNSMNARYFDVDNFLVSAKDIRGPWSEPVYLHSSGFDASIFHDNNGKKYIVSLEWETREGYEKPGSICMVEYDSDKKEIVGYPRRMWRGGTDRGCIEAPPLTKRGEFYYIMCAEGGTGYNHCVTMGRSRNVWGPYEGDPMNPIVTSVPGESYERQDPDHLKPRYFNPDS
;
A
#
# COMPACT_ATOMS: atom_id res chain seq x y z
N VAL A 1 6.88 -3.23 10.14
CA VAL A 1 6.18 -2.02 10.59
C VAL A 1 4.87 -2.43 11.25
N MET A 2 4.45 -1.70 12.25
CA MET A 2 3.17 -1.89 12.92
C MET A 2 2.47 -0.53 13.04
N ASN A 3 1.16 -0.52 13.16
CA ASN A 3 0.38 0.70 13.31
C ASN A 3 -0.57 0.63 14.51
N SER A 4 -0.91 1.80 15.04
CA SER A 4 -2.04 2.00 15.93
C SER A 4 -3.10 2.82 15.19
N MET A 5 -4.36 2.54 15.43
CA MET A 5 -5.44 3.12 14.64
C MET A 5 -6.67 3.29 15.52
N ASN A 6 -7.34 4.44 15.42
CA ASN A 6 -8.62 4.61 16.08
C ASN A 6 -9.77 4.00 15.26
N ALA A 7 -10.98 3.99 15.83
CA ALA A 7 -12.16 3.40 15.17
C ALA A 7 -12.60 4.11 13.88
N ARG A 8 -12.04 5.26 13.56
CA ARG A 8 -12.34 6.04 12.34
C ARG A 8 -11.32 5.85 11.22
N TYR A 9 -10.22 5.13 11.46
CA TYR A 9 -9.11 4.88 10.52
C TYR A 9 -8.37 6.12 10.02
N PHE A 10 -8.62 7.30 10.56
CA PHE A 10 -8.00 8.57 10.15
C PHE A 10 -6.83 8.98 11.03
N ASP A 11 -6.77 8.41 12.21
CA ASP A 11 -5.78 8.71 13.25
C ASP A 11 -4.91 7.47 13.41
N VAL A 12 -3.88 7.39 12.60
CA VAL A 12 -3.04 6.20 12.45
C VAL A 12 -1.59 6.57 12.64
N ASP A 13 -0.96 6.02 13.66
CA ASP A 13 0.48 6.13 13.89
C ASP A 13 1.19 4.86 13.41
N ASN A 14 2.24 5.03 12.64
CA ASN A 14 3.10 3.93 12.18
C ASN A 14 4.40 3.90 12.97
N PHE A 15 4.78 2.70 13.40
CA PHE A 15 5.98 2.44 14.17
C PHE A 15 6.82 1.35 13.54
N LEU A 16 8.13 1.47 13.65
CA LEU A 16 9.08 0.41 13.32
C LEU A 16 9.55 -0.29 14.60
N VAL A 17 9.47 -1.60 14.60
CA VAL A 17 10.11 -2.47 15.59
C VAL A 17 11.01 -3.45 14.86
N SER A 18 12.08 -3.88 15.49
CA SER A 18 13.04 -4.84 14.94
C SER A 18 13.47 -5.87 15.96
N ALA A 19 13.80 -7.07 15.49
CA ALA A 19 14.39 -8.14 16.30
C ALA A 19 15.32 -8.98 15.44
N LYS A 20 16.28 -9.66 16.06
CA LYS A 20 17.15 -10.63 15.38
C LYS A 20 16.43 -11.97 15.11
N ASP A 21 15.43 -12.28 15.92
CA ASP A 21 14.61 -13.49 15.83
C ASP A 21 13.13 -13.08 15.93
N ILE A 22 12.25 -13.79 15.22
CA ILE A 22 10.80 -13.49 15.24
C ILE A 22 10.19 -13.60 16.65
N ARG A 23 10.79 -14.37 17.51
CA ARG A 23 10.39 -14.53 18.92
C ARG A 23 10.87 -13.38 19.81
N GLY A 24 11.63 -12.44 19.26
CA GLY A 24 12.21 -11.31 19.99
C GLY A 24 13.56 -11.62 20.66
N PRO A 25 13.99 -10.80 21.61
CA PRO A 25 13.28 -9.60 22.06
C PRO A 25 13.16 -8.55 20.96
N TRP A 26 12.02 -7.85 20.92
CA TRP A 26 11.75 -6.76 20.00
C TRP A 26 12.30 -5.45 20.55
N SER A 27 12.74 -4.57 19.66
CA SER A 27 13.19 -3.23 20.02
C SER A 27 12.05 -2.36 20.54
N GLU A 28 12.38 -1.27 21.24
CA GLU A 28 11.43 -0.19 21.45
C GLU A 28 10.88 0.32 20.11
N PRO A 29 9.59 0.71 20.04
CA PRO A 29 8.99 1.26 18.85
C PRO A 29 9.63 2.58 18.45
N VAL A 30 9.97 2.73 17.18
CA VAL A 30 10.41 3.98 16.58
C VAL A 30 9.23 4.54 15.79
N TYR A 31 8.75 5.72 16.15
CA TYR A 31 7.70 6.41 15.42
C TYR A 31 8.17 6.80 14.02
N LEU A 32 7.31 6.61 13.03
CA LEU A 32 7.59 6.94 11.63
C LEU A 32 6.75 8.12 11.13
N HIS A 33 5.45 7.94 11.01
CA HIS A 33 4.51 8.95 10.50
C HIS A 33 3.05 8.56 10.78
N SER A 34 2.13 9.52 10.56
CA SER A 34 0.69 9.37 10.79
C SER A 34 -0.14 9.63 9.53
N SER A 35 0.43 9.44 8.31
CA SER A 35 -0.23 9.82 7.04
C SER A 35 -1.11 8.74 6.42
N GLY A 36 -1.19 7.56 7.01
CA GLY A 36 -1.95 6.43 6.50
C GLY A 36 -1.47 5.14 7.16
N PHE A 37 -1.88 3.98 6.64
CA PHE A 37 -1.58 2.68 7.23
C PHE A 37 -0.99 1.69 6.21
N ASP A 38 -0.94 0.41 6.54
CA ASP A 38 -0.34 -0.66 5.74
C ASP A 38 1.12 -0.39 5.36
N ALA A 39 1.88 0.21 6.27
CA ALA A 39 3.26 0.53 5.99
C ALA A 39 4.14 -0.71 5.88
N SER A 40 4.95 -0.76 4.84
CA SER A 40 6.02 -1.73 4.62
C SER A 40 7.38 -1.05 4.60
N ILE A 41 8.46 -1.83 4.77
CA ILE A 41 9.82 -1.32 4.61
C ILE A 41 10.48 -1.99 3.42
N PHE A 42 11.06 -1.20 2.53
CA PHE A 42 11.85 -1.65 1.39
C PHE A 42 13.33 -1.35 1.62
N HIS A 43 14.19 -2.35 1.40
CA HIS A 43 15.64 -2.25 1.44
C HIS A 43 16.19 -2.26 0.02
N ASP A 44 16.71 -1.13 -0.45
CA ASP A 44 17.31 -1.08 -1.78
C ASP A 44 18.76 -1.58 -1.75
N ASN A 45 19.24 -2.06 -2.89
CA ASN A 45 20.60 -2.58 -3.06
C ASN A 45 21.70 -1.52 -2.86
N ASN A 46 21.35 -0.23 -2.90
CA ASN A 46 22.25 0.87 -2.61
C ASN A 46 22.42 1.19 -1.10
N GLY A 47 21.80 0.36 -0.24
CA GLY A 47 21.82 0.51 1.21
C GLY A 47 20.74 1.45 1.77
N LYS A 48 20.01 2.16 0.94
CA LYS A 48 18.89 3.00 1.38
C LYS A 48 17.69 2.16 1.78
N LYS A 49 16.91 2.70 2.70
CA LYS A 49 15.65 2.10 3.16
C LYS A 49 14.52 3.08 2.96
N TYR A 50 13.36 2.54 2.67
CA TYR A 50 12.17 3.35 2.39
C TYR A 50 10.97 2.77 3.12
N ILE A 51 10.17 3.62 3.73
CA ILE A 51 8.86 3.29 4.27
C ILE A 51 7.84 3.58 3.18
N VAL A 52 7.04 2.59 2.84
CA VAL A 52 6.01 2.67 1.81
C VAL A 52 4.66 2.40 2.46
N SER A 53 3.71 3.26 2.29
CA SER A 53 2.38 3.16 2.92
C SER A 53 1.29 3.71 2.01
N LEU A 54 0.03 3.40 2.29
CA LEU A 54 -1.04 4.19 1.71
C LEU A 54 -1.05 5.60 2.34
N GLU A 55 -1.51 6.58 1.58
CA GLU A 55 -1.84 7.90 2.07
C GLU A 55 -3.35 8.03 2.19
N TRP A 56 -3.82 8.35 3.39
CA TRP A 56 -5.24 8.61 3.62
C TRP A 56 -5.59 10.02 3.13
N GLU A 57 -6.40 10.09 2.07
CA GLU A 57 -6.86 11.37 1.54
C GLU A 57 -8.03 11.89 2.36
N THR A 58 -7.83 13.00 3.06
CA THR A 58 -8.83 13.61 3.94
C THR A 58 -9.54 14.80 3.33
N ARG A 59 -9.09 15.28 2.18
CA ARG A 59 -9.70 16.44 1.51
C ARG A 59 -11.07 16.08 0.95
N GLU A 60 -12.00 17.03 1.06
CA GLU A 60 -13.33 16.88 0.49
C GLU A 60 -13.27 16.83 -1.05
N GLY A 61 -14.10 15.99 -1.66
CA GLY A 61 -14.15 15.81 -3.11
C GLY A 61 -13.10 14.85 -3.71
N TYR A 62 -12.22 14.28 -2.89
CA TYR A 62 -11.24 13.26 -3.32
C TYR A 62 -11.66 11.86 -2.87
N GLU A 63 -11.39 10.88 -3.72
CA GLU A 63 -11.62 9.47 -3.35
C GLU A 63 -10.60 8.99 -2.30
N LYS A 64 -11.03 8.11 -1.43
CA LYS A 64 -10.25 7.55 -0.31
C LYS A 64 -10.11 6.04 -0.46
N PRO A 65 -8.95 5.48 -0.08
CA PRO A 65 -7.62 6.08 0.10
C PRO A 65 -7.05 6.59 -1.23
N GLY A 66 -6.25 7.64 -1.16
CA GLY A 66 -5.90 8.43 -2.34
C GLY A 66 -4.71 7.95 -3.14
N SER A 67 -3.67 7.38 -2.53
CA SER A 67 -2.43 7.00 -3.21
C SER A 67 -1.49 6.19 -2.31
N ILE A 68 -0.48 5.61 -2.94
CA ILE A 68 0.69 5.08 -2.23
C ILE A 68 1.74 6.17 -2.13
N CYS A 69 2.28 6.33 -0.93
CA CYS A 69 3.37 7.24 -0.60
C CYS A 69 4.62 6.49 -0.19
N MET A 70 5.76 7.13 -0.33
CA MET A 70 7.04 6.63 0.14
C MET A 70 7.88 7.75 0.75
N VAL A 71 8.65 7.41 1.78
CA VAL A 71 9.64 8.28 2.41
C VAL A 71 10.92 7.50 2.71
N GLU A 72 12.07 8.15 2.62
CA GLU A 72 13.36 7.53 2.98
C GLU A 72 13.45 7.39 4.51
N TYR A 73 14.07 6.30 4.97
CA TYR A 73 14.31 6.01 6.39
C TYR A 73 15.80 5.86 6.66
N ASP A 74 16.33 6.68 7.57
CA ASP A 74 17.68 6.58 8.09
C ASP A 74 17.71 5.62 9.28
N SER A 75 18.29 4.43 9.09
CA SER A 75 18.34 3.41 10.14
C SER A 75 19.33 3.71 11.26
N ASP A 76 20.33 4.56 11.02
CA ASP A 76 21.35 4.91 12.02
C ASP A 76 20.79 5.96 12.98
N LYS A 77 20.06 6.92 12.43
CA LYS A 77 19.36 7.96 13.21
C LYS A 77 18.01 7.51 13.72
N LYS A 78 17.45 6.44 13.15
CA LYS A 78 16.10 5.92 13.44
C LYS A 78 15.00 6.95 13.18
N GLU A 79 15.07 7.64 12.05
CA GLU A 79 14.12 8.68 11.66
C GLU A 79 13.81 8.65 10.16
N ILE A 80 12.66 9.22 9.77
CA ILE A 80 12.36 9.49 8.36
C ILE A 80 13.17 10.70 7.86
N VAL A 81 13.53 10.67 6.58
CA VAL A 81 14.30 11.72 5.91
C VAL A 81 13.42 12.45 4.90
N GLY A 82 13.12 13.69 5.16
CA GLY A 82 12.26 14.51 4.31
C GLY A 82 10.76 14.24 4.51
N TYR A 83 10.00 14.32 3.42
CA TYR A 83 8.55 14.19 3.45
C TYR A 83 8.07 13.05 2.55
N PRO A 84 6.95 12.37 2.89
CA PRO A 84 6.35 11.37 2.03
C PRO A 84 6.01 11.95 0.65
N ARG A 85 6.32 11.18 -0.40
CA ARG A 85 6.00 11.52 -1.78
C ARG A 85 5.02 10.50 -2.33
N ARG A 86 4.03 10.99 -3.06
CA ARG A 86 3.09 10.13 -3.79
C ARG A 86 3.80 9.42 -4.92
N MET A 87 3.60 8.10 -4.98
CA MET A 87 4.27 7.21 -5.91
C MET A 87 3.32 6.72 -7.01
N TRP A 88 2.14 6.28 -6.59
CA TRP A 88 1.20 5.62 -7.47
C TRP A 88 -0.23 5.73 -6.94
N ARG A 89 -1.19 5.74 -7.87
CA ARG A 89 -2.63 5.83 -7.53
C ARG A 89 -3.40 4.55 -7.85
N GLY A 90 -2.72 3.51 -8.32
CA GLY A 90 -3.32 2.24 -8.66
C GLY A 90 -3.28 1.89 -10.14
N GLY A 91 -3.67 0.67 -10.43
CA GLY A 91 -3.70 0.09 -11.77
C GLY A 91 -5.12 -0.07 -12.33
N THR A 92 -6.16 0.24 -11.52
CA THR A 92 -7.57 0.17 -11.93
C THR A 92 -8.34 1.40 -11.44
N ASP A 93 -9.60 1.48 -11.79
CA ASP A 93 -10.56 2.48 -11.31
C ASP A 93 -11.36 2.01 -10.07
N ARG A 94 -10.98 0.86 -9.49
CA ARG A 94 -11.67 0.30 -8.32
C ARG A 94 -11.43 1.09 -7.03
N GLY A 95 -10.41 1.94 -7.01
CA GLY A 95 -10.07 2.75 -5.84
C GLY A 95 -9.56 1.94 -4.64
N CYS A 96 -9.50 2.57 -3.48
CA CYS A 96 -9.04 1.94 -2.23
C CYS A 96 -7.70 1.23 -2.39
N ILE A 97 -6.69 1.96 -2.90
CA ILE A 97 -5.34 1.40 -3.05
C ILE A 97 -4.64 1.31 -1.70
N GLU A 98 -4.12 0.12 -1.36
CA GLU A 98 -3.55 -0.17 -0.05
C GLU A 98 -2.51 -1.32 -0.11
N ALA A 99 -1.90 -1.65 1.04
CA ALA A 99 -0.96 -2.76 1.22
C ALA A 99 0.22 -2.78 0.22
N PRO A 100 1.07 -1.75 0.16
CA PRO A 100 2.09 -1.60 -0.87
C PRO A 100 3.44 -2.27 -0.52
N PRO A 101 3.71 -3.55 -0.83
CA PRO A 101 5.06 -4.06 -0.89
C PRO A 101 5.80 -3.53 -2.12
N LEU A 102 7.02 -3.07 -1.91
CA LEU A 102 7.94 -2.70 -2.98
C LEU A 102 9.05 -3.75 -3.10
N THR A 103 9.40 -4.14 -4.32
CA THR A 103 10.49 -5.06 -4.59
C THR A 103 11.30 -4.62 -5.79
N LYS A 104 12.56 -5.04 -5.87
CA LYS A 104 13.44 -4.78 -7.01
C LYS A 104 13.82 -6.08 -7.71
N ARG A 105 13.65 -6.11 -9.04
CA ARG A 105 14.12 -7.21 -9.89
C ARG A 105 14.83 -6.64 -11.11
N GLY A 106 16.09 -6.98 -11.28
CA GLY A 106 16.91 -6.42 -12.35
C GLY A 106 16.93 -4.89 -12.28
N GLU A 107 16.57 -4.26 -13.37
CA GLU A 107 16.53 -2.79 -13.50
C GLU A 107 15.24 -2.13 -13.00
N PHE A 108 14.22 -2.95 -12.62
CA PHE A 108 12.91 -2.43 -12.28
C PHE A 108 12.59 -2.57 -10.79
N TYR A 109 11.92 -1.56 -10.29
CA TYR A 109 11.16 -1.59 -9.05
C TYR A 109 9.71 -1.93 -9.38
N TYR A 110 9.14 -2.85 -8.62
CA TYR A 110 7.76 -3.29 -8.75
C TYR A 110 7.01 -2.94 -7.47
N ILE A 111 5.86 -2.31 -7.64
CA ILE A 111 4.92 -2.07 -6.56
C ILE A 111 3.69 -2.93 -6.81
N MET A 112 3.28 -3.67 -5.78
CA MET A 112 2.07 -4.50 -5.84
C MET A 112 1.12 -3.98 -4.76
N CYS A 113 -0.14 -3.81 -5.08
CA CYS A 113 -1.12 -3.24 -4.17
C CYS A 113 -2.43 -4.00 -4.22
N ALA A 114 -3.19 -3.88 -3.14
CA ALA A 114 -4.60 -4.21 -3.14
C ALA A 114 -5.40 -3.00 -3.64
N GLU A 115 -6.47 -3.23 -4.36
CA GLU A 115 -7.48 -2.25 -4.75
C GLU A 115 -8.89 -2.81 -4.59
N GLY A 116 -9.90 -1.94 -4.61
CA GLY A 116 -11.31 -2.31 -4.53
C GLY A 116 -11.86 -2.49 -3.12
N GLY A 117 -11.06 -2.15 -2.09
CA GLY A 117 -11.45 -2.29 -0.69
C GLY A 117 -11.60 -3.74 -0.23
N THR A 118 -12.23 -3.96 0.91
CA THR A 118 -12.31 -5.28 1.57
C THR A 118 -13.51 -6.14 1.11
N GLY A 119 -14.23 -5.71 0.07
CA GLY A 119 -15.38 -6.43 -0.49
C GLY A 119 -15.01 -7.35 -1.66
N TYR A 120 -16.01 -7.80 -2.38
CA TYR A 120 -15.85 -8.70 -3.55
C TYR A 120 -15.15 -8.04 -4.74
N ASN A 121 -15.06 -6.71 -4.76
CA ASN A 121 -14.30 -5.98 -5.78
C ASN A 121 -12.79 -5.97 -5.52
N HIS A 122 -12.35 -6.60 -4.44
CA HIS A 122 -10.95 -6.69 -4.07
C HIS A 122 -10.12 -7.32 -5.19
N CYS A 123 -8.98 -6.73 -5.45
CA CYS A 123 -8.07 -7.22 -6.47
C CYS A 123 -6.62 -6.87 -6.12
N VAL A 124 -5.70 -7.50 -6.83
CA VAL A 124 -4.28 -7.18 -6.77
C VAL A 124 -3.87 -6.50 -8.06
N THR A 125 -3.18 -5.38 -7.93
CA THR A 125 -2.62 -4.63 -9.05
C THR A 125 -1.11 -4.51 -8.93
N MET A 126 -0.44 -4.30 -10.05
CA MET A 126 1.01 -4.14 -10.12
C MET A 126 1.39 -2.97 -11.01
N GLY A 127 2.41 -2.24 -10.57
CA GLY A 127 3.10 -1.24 -11.38
C GLY A 127 4.61 -1.42 -11.32
N ARG A 128 5.33 -0.88 -12.29
CA ARG A 128 6.79 -0.93 -12.33
C ARG A 128 7.41 0.42 -12.70
N SER A 129 8.65 0.63 -12.28
CA SER A 129 9.45 1.79 -12.65
C SER A 129 10.93 1.43 -12.70
N ARG A 130 11.74 2.15 -13.49
CA ARG A 130 13.22 2.09 -13.42
C ARG A 130 13.78 2.94 -12.29
N ASN A 131 13.00 3.84 -11.74
CA ASN A 131 13.38 4.71 -10.63
C ASN A 131 12.54 4.36 -9.40
N VAL A 132 13.19 4.21 -8.24
CA VAL A 132 12.51 3.90 -6.98
C VAL A 132 11.39 4.90 -6.65
N TRP A 133 11.55 6.15 -7.06
CA TRP A 133 10.58 7.23 -6.87
C TRP A 133 9.51 7.34 -7.96
N GLY A 134 9.53 6.43 -8.95
CA GLY A 134 8.62 6.47 -10.09
C GLY A 134 9.10 7.38 -11.23
N PRO A 135 8.19 7.72 -12.17
CA PRO A 135 6.79 7.30 -12.20
C PRO A 135 6.62 5.80 -12.37
N TYR A 136 5.59 5.24 -11.75
CA TYR A 136 5.22 3.83 -11.90
C TYR A 136 4.19 3.69 -13.02
N GLU A 137 4.46 2.76 -13.94
CA GLU A 137 3.52 2.34 -14.98
C GLU A 137 2.76 1.12 -14.49
N GLY A 138 1.43 1.17 -14.54
CA GLY A 138 0.58 0.02 -14.23
C GLY A 138 0.76 -1.09 -15.27
N ASP A 139 0.67 -2.33 -14.83
CA ASP A 139 0.64 -3.47 -15.74
C ASP A 139 -0.64 -3.38 -16.60
N PRO A 140 -0.55 -3.52 -17.94
CA PRO A 140 -1.72 -3.49 -18.81
C PRO A 140 -2.71 -4.64 -18.57
N MET A 141 -2.29 -5.68 -17.84
CA MET A 141 -3.13 -6.80 -17.43
C MET A 141 -3.78 -6.60 -16.05
N ASN A 142 -3.65 -5.40 -15.45
CA ASN A 142 -4.32 -5.14 -14.17
C ASN A 142 -5.85 -5.25 -14.30
N PRO A 143 -6.54 -5.82 -13.29
CA PRO A 143 -5.96 -6.46 -12.10
C PRO A 143 -5.32 -7.81 -12.41
N ILE A 144 -4.14 -8.07 -11.83
CA ILE A 144 -3.40 -9.33 -12.04
C ILE A 144 -3.99 -10.51 -11.27
N VAL A 145 -4.75 -10.24 -10.22
CA VAL A 145 -5.52 -11.23 -9.45
C VAL A 145 -6.82 -10.59 -9.00
N THR A 146 -7.93 -11.25 -9.26
CA THR A 146 -9.26 -10.84 -8.78
C THR A 146 -10.24 -12.01 -8.86
N SER A 147 -11.19 -12.06 -7.93
CA SER A 147 -12.33 -12.96 -7.99
C SER A 147 -13.48 -12.41 -8.84
N VAL A 148 -13.44 -11.13 -9.18
CA VAL A 148 -14.48 -10.46 -9.99
C VAL A 148 -13.83 -9.95 -11.28
N PRO A 149 -14.07 -10.59 -12.44
CA PRO A 149 -13.61 -10.12 -13.74
C PRO A 149 -14.07 -8.70 -14.05
N GLY A 150 -13.26 -7.95 -14.85
CA GLY A 150 -13.55 -6.56 -15.17
C GLY A 150 -14.92 -6.33 -15.82
N GLU A 151 -15.39 -7.28 -16.61
CA GLU A 151 -16.70 -7.24 -17.27
C GLU A 151 -17.88 -7.36 -16.29
N SER A 152 -17.66 -7.96 -15.12
CA SER A 152 -18.67 -8.11 -14.06
C SER A 152 -18.42 -7.18 -12.88
N TYR A 153 -17.45 -6.30 -12.99
CA TYR A 153 -17.18 -5.31 -11.95
C TYR A 153 -18.36 -4.35 -11.80
N GLU A 154 -18.91 -4.30 -10.62
CA GLU A 154 -19.89 -3.30 -10.21
C GLU A 154 -19.27 -2.47 -9.07
N ARG A 155 -19.48 -1.16 -9.10
CA ARG A 155 -19.05 -0.30 -8.00
C ARG A 155 -19.61 -0.81 -6.68
N GLN A 156 -18.83 -0.80 -5.63
CA GLN A 156 -19.25 -1.18 -4.29
C GLN A 156 -20.47 -0.34 -3.85
N ASP A 157 -21.54 -1.02 -3.47
CA ASP A 157 -22.70 -0.44 -2.83
C ASP A 157 -22.90 -1.05 -1.44
N PRO A 158 -23.85 -0.57 -0.62
CA PRO A 158 -24.12 -1.15 0.68
C PRO A 158 -24.49 -2.64 0.65
N ASP A 159 -24.88 -3.13 -0.50
CA ASP A 159 -25.29 -4.51 -0.75
C ASP A 159 -24.20 -5.40 -1.33
N HIS A 160 -22.93 -4.94 -1.34
CA HIS A 160 -21.80 -5.66 -1.93
C HIS A 160 -21.56 -7.07 -1.35
N LEU A 161 -22.11 -7.35 -0.19
CA LEU A 161 -22.06 -8.69 0.42
C LEU A 161 -23.09 -9.68 -0.17
N LYS A 162 -23.93 -9.24 -1.11
CA LYS A 162 -24.87 -10.15 -1.76
C LYS A 162 -24.16 -11.21 -2.61
N PRO A 163 -24.69 -12.43 -2.68
CA PRO A 163 -24.08 -13.54 -3.43
C PRO A 163 -23.77 -13.24 -4.90
N ARG A 164 -24.45 -12.27 -5.51
CA ARG A 164 -24.19 -11.88 -6.91
C ARG A 164 -22.77 -11.37 -7.17
N TYR A 165 -22.07 -10.91 -6.13
CA TYR A 165 -20.69 -10.46 -6.20
C TYR A 165 -19.68 -11.58 -5.95
N PHE A 166 -20.14 -12.74 -5.59
CA PHE A 166 -19.29 -13.88 -5.36
C PHE A 166 -19.01 -14.62 -6.68
N ASN A 167 -17.76 -14.81 -6.99
CA ASN A 167 -17.35 -15.65 -8.11
C ASN A 167 -16.97 -17.04 -7.57
N PRO A 168 -17.79 -18.08 -7.78
CA PRO A 168 -17.51 -19.41 -7.27
C PRO A 168 -16.34 -20.11 -7.99
N ASP A 169 -15.90 -19.59 -9.14
CA ASP A 169 -14.88 -20.20 -9.98
C ASP A 169 -13.47 -19.59 -9.75
N SER A 170 -13.31 -18.70 -8.76
CA SER A 170 -12.05 -17.99 -8.43
C SER A 170 -11.29 -18.64 -7.26
#